data_05512223b78ba63395a6c7ebb2c21fbb
#
_entry.id   05512223b78ba63395a6c7ebb2c21fbb
#
_cell.length_a   1.000
_cell.length_b   1.000
_cell.length_c   1.000
_cell.angle_alpha   90.00
_cell.angle_beta   90.00
_cell.angle_gamma   90.00
#
_symmetry.space_group_name_H-M   'P 1'
#
loop_
_entity.id
_entity.type
_entity.pdbx_description
1 polymer ?
#
loop_
_entity_poly.entity_id
_entity_poly.type
_entity_poly.pdbx_seq_one_letter_code
_entity_poly.pdbx_strand_id
1 'polypeptide(L)'
;MAGAINSWNAAKPAAADYIDVSQGDIANNYAAIAVMVGALMQNLVLTQSSASPAVLTITADRLALFNTDTVPLCYVARSANLTATITASGANGLDTGSEAASTWYFAWAIYDPTNDVLASLLSTSATAPTMPSGYTFKRLVGAVRNDGSSNFIAFVQRGNRVTYKAVQSMVSSGAATSYTQIAMAALLPSIAKRVIGQAYPKNTTNNEYTRVYLADDSSGNYAILLAGICRTTNSYTGLYFELELVADIDVYYKIETLVGTGSATLEIIGYYVEI
;
A
#
# COMPACT_ATOMS: atom_id res chain seq x y z
N MET A 1 -20.95 17.74 10.34
CA MET A 1 -20.09 18.93 10.25
C MET A 1 -18.66 18.51 10.52
N ALA A 2 -17.81 18.50 9.49
CA ALA A 2 -16.37 18.34 9.66
C ALA A 2 -15.85 19.68 10.21
N GLY A 3 -15.53 19.76 11.49
CA GLY A 3 -14.89 20.94 12.05
C GLY A 3 -13.43 20.96 11.60
N ALA A 4 -13.02 21.99 10.86
CA ALA A 4 -11.62 22.28 10.65
C ALA A 4 -10.96 22.38 12.04
N ILE A 5 -9.95 21.53 12.28
CA ILE A 5 -9.09 21.70 13.44
C ILE A 5 -8.19 22.87 13.10
N ASN A 6 -8.28 23.92 13.89
CA ASN A 6 -7.49 25.13 13.69
C ASN A 6 -6.01 24.78 13.49
N SER A 7 -5.42 25.38 12.48
CA SER A 7 -3.99 25.29 12.21
C SER A 7 -3.20 25.69 13.45
N TRP A 8 -2.05 25.00 13.65
CA TRP A 8 -1.08 25.45 14.65
C TRP A 8 -0.72 26.92 14.40
N ASN A 9 -0.95 27.78 15.37
CA ASN A 9 -0.57 29.18 15.30
C ASN A 9 0.70 29.41 16.14
N ALA A 10 1.86 29.39 15.48
CA ALA A 10 3.15 29.60 16.15
C ALA A 10 3.33 31.02 16.71
N ALA A 11 2.50 31.97 16.28
CA ALA A 11 2.50 33.34 16.79
C ALA A 11 1.63 33.54 18.05
N LYS A 12 0.93 32.50 18.50
CA LYS A 12 0.04 32.56 19.64
C LYS A 12 0.47 31.59 20.77
N PRO A 13 0.34 31.95 22.04
CA PRO A 13 -0.07 33.27 22.55
C PRO A 13 1.01 34.32 22.28
N ALA A 14 0.61 35.52 21.86
CA ALA A 14 1.51 36.65 21.75
C ALA A 14 1.74 37.30 23.12
N ALA A 15 2.87 38.01 23.29
CA ALA A 15 3.21 38.66 24.56
C ALA A 15 2.18 39.70 25.04
N ALA A 16 1.33 40.16 24.13
CA ALA A 16 0.23 41.14 24.43
C ALA A 16 -1.15 40.47 24.62
N ASP A 17 -1.26 39.15 24.51
CA ASP A 17 -2.54 38.44 24.68
C ASP A 17 -2.92 38.39 26.16
N TYR A 18 -4.18 38.66 26.46
CA TYR A 18 -4.74 38.46 27.79
C TYR A 18 -4.88 36.97 28.08
N ILE A 19 -4.82 36.58 29.37
CA ILE A 19 -4.83 35.18 29.80
C ILE A 19 -6.05 34.41 29.28
N ASP A 20 -7.21 35.01 29.21
CA ASP A 20 -8.46 34.42 28.73
C ASP A 20 -8.40 34.09 27.21
N VAL A 21 -7.81 34.97 26.41
CA VAL A 21 -7.60 34.76 24.96
C VAL A 21 -6.51 33.72 24.75
N SER A 22 -5.41 33.80 25.51
CA SER A 22 -4.31 32.84 25.42
C SER A 22 -4.72 31.41 25.79
N GLN A 23 -5.67 31.26 26.75
CA GLN A 23 -6.17 29.91 27.09
C GLN A 23 -6.89 29.23 25.92
N GLY A 24 -7.68 29.99 25.16
CA GLY A 24 -8.35 29.50 23.96
C GLY A 24 -7.35 29.05 22.88
N ASP A 25 -6.31 29.86 22.63
CA ASP A 25 -5.25 29.52 21.65
C ASP A 25 -4.42 28.33 22.11
N ILE A 26 -4.08 28.22 23.39
CA ILE A 26 -3.37 27.08 23.97
C ILE A 26 -4.21 25.81 23.83
N ALA A 27 -5.50 25.85 24.18
CA ALA A 27 -6.39 24.70 24.04
C ALA A 27 -6.51 24.22 22.57
N ASN A 28 -6.61 25.15 21.62
CA ASN A 28 -6.64 24.86 20.20
C ASN A 28 -5.31 24.25 19.71
N ASN A 29 -4.17 24.76 20.17
CA ASN A 29 -2.86 24.23 19.84
C ASN A 29 -2.67 22.81 20.42
N TYR A 30 -3.10 22.56 21.67
CA TYR A 30 -3.07 21.21 22.24
C TYR A 30 -4.01 20.25 21.52
N ALA A 31 -5.18 20.69 21.08
CA ALA A 31 -6.08 19.89 20.26
C ALA A 31 -5.45 19.53 18.90
N ALA A 32 -4.76 20.48 18.27
CA ALA A 32 -4.03 20.24 17.04
C ALA A 32 -2.87 19.24 17.23
N ILE A 33 -2.08 19.37 18.31
CA ILE A 33 -1.02 18.43 18.66
C ILE A 33 -1.58 17.03 18.95
N ALA A 34 -2.67 16.93 19.72
CA ALA A 34 -3.30 15.64 20.03
C ALA A 34 -3.79 14.92 18.79
N VAL A 35 -4.20 15.66 17.75
CA VAL A 35 -4.55 15.11 16.45
C VAL A 35 -3.31 14.67 15.65
N MET A 36 -2.22 15.42 15.70
CA MET A 36 -0.95 15.07 15.05
C MET A 36 -0.29 13.85 15.69
N VAL A 37 -0.39 13.70 17.01
CA VAL A 37 0.21 12.57 17.77
C VAL A 37 -0.72 11.35 17.79
N GLY A 38 -2.03 11.54 17.70
CA GLY A 38 -3.02 10.47 17.63
C GLY A 38 -3.22 10.00 16.19
N ALA A 39 -2.58 8.92 15.79
CA ALA A 39 -2.71 8.21 14.51
C ALA A 39 -3.18 9.09 13.33
N LEU A 40 -2.25 9.49 12.47
CA LEU A 40 -2.49 10.23 11.21
C LEU A 40 -3.54 9.54 10.31
N MET A 41 -3.77 8.24 10.53
CA MET A 41 -4.83 7.43 9.93
C MET A 41 -5.35 6.44 10.96
N GLN A 42 -6.67 6.40 11.15
CA GLN A 42 -7.32 5.45 12.05
C GLN A 42 -8.34 4.63 11.29
N ASN A 43 -8.22 3.30 11.43
CA ASN A 43 -9.11 2.33 10.80
C ASN A 43 -9.27 2.52 9.28
N LEU A 44 -8.15 2.87 8.60
CA LEU A 44 -8.14 2.96 7.15
C LEU A 44 -8.41 1.58 6.54
N VAL A 45 -9.41 1.52 5.66
CA VAL A 45 -9.74 0.34 4.86
C VAL A 45 -9.95 0.75 3.41
N LEU A 46 -9.24 0.11 2.50
CA LEU A 46 -9.51 0.16 1.07
C LEU A 46 -10.02 -1.20 0.63
N THR A 47 -11.10 -1.21 -0.14
CA THR A 47 -11.64 -2.43 -0.71
C THR A 47 -12.00 -2.26 -2.16
N GLN A 48 -11.71 -3.30 -2.93
CA GLN A 48 -12.23 -3.50 -4.27
C GLN A 48 -13.11 -4.74 -4.28
N SER A 49 -14.30 -4.62 -4.84
CA SER A 49 -15.26 -5.71 -4.99
C SER A 49 -15.23 -6.25 -6.42
N SER A 50 -15.18 -7.56 -6.57
CA SER A 50 -15.31 -8.21 -7.89
C SER A 50 -16.64 -7.91 -8.58
N ALA A 51 -17.67 -7.51 -7.83
CA ALA A 51 -18.96 -7.08 -8.37
C ALA A 51 -18.94 -5.67 -8.99
N SER A 52 -17.90 -4.85 -8.67
CA SER A 52 -17.72 -3.49 -9.20
C SER A 52 -16.25 -3.25 -9.51
N PRO A 53 -15.73 -3.86 -10.58
CA PRO A 53 -14.28 -3.89 -10.84
C PRO A 53 -13.65 -2.53 -11.17
N ALA A 54 -14.46 -1.52 -11.49
CA ALA A 54 -14.01 -0.16 -11.76
C ALA A 54 -14.07 0.78 -10.53
N VAL A 55 -14.45 0.25 -9.36
CA VAL A 55 -14.76 1.07 -8.16
C VAL A 55 -13.88 0.65 -6.99
N LEU A 56 -13.23 1.64 -6.38
CA LEU A 56 -12.48 1.52 -5.13
C LEU A 56 -13.24 2.24 -4.02
N THR A 57 -13.46 1.57 -2.89
CA THR A 57 -14.04 2.16 -1.68
C THR A 57 -12.93 2.42 -0.67
N ILE A 58 -12.93 3.61 -0.06
CA ILE A 58 -11.95 4.06 0.93
C ILE A 58 -12.72 4.52 2.17
N THR A 59 -12.50 3.87 3.31
CA THR A 59 -13.11 4.27 4.57
C THR A 59 -12.04 4.49 5.64
N ALA A 60 -12.25 5.45 6.53
CA ALA A 60 -11.41 5.67 7.70
C ALA A 60 -12.20 6.40 8.79
N ASP A 61 -11.92 6.12 10.07
CA ASP A 61 -12.49 6.89 11.19
C ASP A 61 -11.85 8.26 11.30
N ARG A 62 -10.55 8.34 11.00
CA ARG A 62 -9.78 9.60 10.92
C ARG A 62 -8.75 9.52 9.81
N LEU A 63 -8.57 10.63 9.11
CA LEU A 63 -7.59 10.74 8.04
C LEU A 63 -7.02 12.16 8.02
N ALA A 64 -5.73 12.30 8.26
CA ALA A 64 -5.01 13.57 8.18
C ALA A 64 -4.50 13.78 6.75
N LEU A 65 -4.86 14.89 6.15
CA LEU A 65 -4.39 15.34 4.84
C LEU A 65 -3.51 16.59 5.02
N PHE A 66 -2.53 16.74 4.16
CA PHE A 66 -1.58 17.85 4.21
C PHE A 66 -1.60 18.62 2.90
N ASN A 67 -1.46 19.94 2.99
CA ASN A 67 -1.15 20.75 1.82
C ASN A 67 0.35 20.70 1.51
N THR A 68 0.73 21.22 0.35
CA THR A 68 2.13 21.28 -0.12
C THR A 68 2.75 22.68 0.02
N ASP A 69 2.09 23.57 0.75
CA ASP A 69 2.55 24.95 0.94
C ASP A 69 3.78 25.01 1.85
N THR A 70 4.51 26.14 1.79
CA THR A 70 5.71 26.39 2.60
C THR A 70 5.47 26.32 4.10
N VAL A 71 4.24 26.57 4.54
CA VAL A 71 3.76 26.29 5.89
C VAL A 71 2.76 25.14 5.80
N PRO A 72 3.17 23.90 6.10
CA PRO A 72 2.27 22.76 5.96
C PRO A 72 1.09 22.86 6.92
N LEU A 73 -0.10 22.93 6.36
CA LEU A 73 -1.36 22.84 7.09
C LEU A 73 -1.87 21.41 7.07
N CYS A 74 -2.54 21.02 8.15
CA CYS A 74 -3.16 19.69 8.28
C CYS A 74 -4.67 19.85 8.37
N TYR A 75 -5.40 19.12 7.53
CA TYR A 75 -6.85 18.91 7.65
C TYR A 75 -7.09 17.49 8.17
N VAL A 76 -7.98 17.34 9.15
CA VAL A 76 -8.34 16.01 9.65
C VAL A 76 -9.80 15.71 9.36
N ALA A 77 -10.02 14.81 8.43
CA ALA A 77 -11.34 14.24 8.19
C ALA A 77 -11.72 13.31 9.36
N ARG A 78 -12.92 13.49 9.89
CA ARG A 78 -13.58 12.57 10.82
C ARG A 78 -14.61 11.77 10.04
N SER A 79 -14.42 10.45 9.96
CA SER A 79 -15.29 9.55 9.17
C SER A 79 -15.19 9.81 7.65
N ALA A 80 -14.11 9.32 7.03
CA ALA A 80 -14.02 9.25 5.57
C ALA A 80 -14.83 8.04 5.05
N ASN A 81 -15.66 8.27 4.04
CA ASN A 81 -16.36 7.25 3.27
C ASN A 81 -16.36 7.71 1.80
N LEU A 82 -15.35 7.31 1.05
CA LEU A 82 -15.06 7.79 -0.28
C LEU A 82 -15.15 6.65 -1.30
N THR A 83 -15.50 7.01 -2.51
CA THR A 83 -15.55 6.10 -3.64
C THR A 83 -14.78 6.71 -4.79
N ALA A 84 -13.83 5.96 -5.38
CA ALA A 84 -13.12 6.33 -6.59
C ALA A 84 -13.57 5.44 -7.74
N THR A 85 -14.02 6.02 -8.85
CA THR A 85 -14.42 5.30 -10.06
C THR A 85 -13.40 5.59 -11.15
N ILE A 86 -12.64 4.58 -11.60
CA ILE A 86 -11.52 4.75 -12.52
C ILE A 86 -11.93 5.34 -13.88
N THR A 87 -13.17 5.10 -14.32
CA THR A 87 -13.71 5.62 -15.58
C THR A 87 -14.20 7.07 -15.50
N ALA A 88 -14.27 7.64 -14.27
CA ALA A 88 -14.57 9.05 -14.07
C ALA A 88 -13.28 9.89 -14.10
N SER A 89 -13.39 11.21 -14.35
CA SER A 89 -12.26 12.14 -14.35
C SER A 89 -12.37 13.14 -13.21
N GLY A 90 -11.22 13.57 -12.67
CA GLY A 90 -11.15 14.54 -11.58
C GLY A 90 -11.49 13.95 -10.22
N ALA A 91 -12.09 14.75 -9.33
CA ALA A 91 -12.48 14.31 -8.00
C ALA A 91 -13.40 13.08 -8.06
N ASN A 92 -13.10 12.08 -7.21
CA ASN A 92 -13.72 10.75 -7.20
C ASN A 92 -13.47 9.90 -8.47
N GLY A 93 -12.45 10.25 -9.25
CA GLY A 93 -12.05 9.56 -10.47
C GLY A 93 -10.54 9.59 -10.70
N LEU A 94 -10.14 9.51 -11.97
CA LEU A 94 -8.75 9.58 -12.41
C LEU A 94 -8.33 11.05 -12.55
N ASP A 95 -7.13 11.38 -12.08
CA ASP A 95 -6.59 12.75 -12.12
C ASP A 95 -6.37 13.26 -13.53
N THR A 96 -5.77 12.45 -14.39
CA THR A 96 -5.48 12.78 -15.81
C THR A 96 -5.47 11.52 -16.67
N GLY A 97 -5.70 11.71 -17.97
CA GLY A 97 -5.66 10.64 -18.96
C GLY A 97 -6.91 9.76 -18.95
N SER A 98 -6.74 8.51 -19.31
CA SER A 98 -7.79 7.48 -19.34
C SER A 98 -7.31 6.21 -18.69
N GLU A 99 -8.25 5.39 -18.25
CA GLU A 99 -7.98 4.06 -17.73
C GLU A 99 -7.14 3.22 -18.69
N ALA A 100 -6.16 2.49 -18.14
CA ALA A 100 -5.29 1.59 -18.88
C ALA A 100 -5.22 0.22 -18.22
N ALA A 101 -5.15 -0.83 -19.04
CA ALA A 101 -4.94 -2.21 -18.57
C ALA A 101 -3.55 -2.37 -17.96
N SER A 102 -3.42 -3.34 -17.05
CA SER A 102 -2.14 -3.73 -16.42
C SER A 102 -1.38 -2.57 -15.75
N THR A 103 -2.09 -1.57 -15.26
CA THR A 103 -1.55 -0.32 -14.73
C THR A 103 -1.84 -0.17 -13.24
N TRP A 104 -0.84 0.30 -12.47
CA TRP A 104 -1.01 0.71 -11.09
C TRP A 104 -1.59 2.11 -10.99
N TYR A 105 -2.57 2.27 -10.11
CA TYR A 105 -3.14 3.55 -9.71
C TYR A 105 -2.96 3.74 -8.21
N PHE A 106 -2.47 4.91 -7.82
CA PHE A 106 -2.32 5.32 -6.44
C PHE A 106 -3.57 6.04 -5.99
N ALA A 107 -4.13 5.60 -4.87
CA ALA A 107 -5.35 6.15 -4.31
C ALA A 107 -5.01 7.26 -3.33
N TRP A 108 -5.60 8.41 -3.53
CA TRP A 108 -5.44 9.61 -2.73
C TRP A 108 -6.77 10.01 -2.09
N ALA A 109 -6.73 10.50 -0.87
CA ALA A 109 -7.78 11.36 -0.33
C ALA A 109 -7.38 12.80 -0.57
N ILE A 110 -8.31 13.63 -1.04
CA ILE A 110 -8.10 15.04 -1.38
C ILE A 110 -9.18 15.89 -0.72
N TYR A 111 -8.86 17.16 -0.37
CA TYR A 111 -9.80 18.05 0.27
C TYR A 111 -9.72 19.46 -0.29
N ASP A 112 -10.92 20.01 -0.57
CA ASP A 112 -11.14 21.40 -0.97
C ASP A 112 -11.58 22.21 0.26
N PRO A 113 -10.72 23.10 0.80
CA PRO A 113 -11.04 23.87 1.99
C PRO A 113 -12.05 25.00 1.74
N THR A 114 -12.22 25.42 0.49
CA THR A 114 -13.15 26.50 0.13
C THR A 114 -14.59 26.02 0.17
N ASN A 115 -14.81 24.79 -0.33
CA ASN A 115 -16.14 24.21 -0.43
C ASN A 115 -16.41 23.17 0.68
N ASP A 116 -15.46 22.92 1.57
CA ASP A 116 -15.53 21.89 2.64
C ASP A 116 -15.84 20.49 2.08
N VAL A 117 -15.16 20.09 0.98
CA VAL A 117 -15.42 18.82 0.27
C VAL A 117 -14.23 17.90 0.38
N LEU A 118 -14.44 16.73 0.98
CA LEU A 118 -13.52 15.60 0.97
C LEU A 118 -13.88 14.67 -0.20
N ALA A 119 -12.88 14.28 -1.00
CA ALA A 119 -13.06 13.38 -2.14
C ALA A 119 -11.89 12.39 -2.25
N SER A 120 -12.02 11.41 -3.12
CA SER A 120 -10.93 10.53 -3.55
C SER A 120 -10.35 11.00 -4.88
N LEU A 121 -9.15 10.49 -5.21
CA LEU A 121 -8.51 10.70 -6.51
C LEU A 121 -7.66 9.48 -6.83
N LEU A 122 -7.69 9.02 -8.06
CA LEU A 122 -6.76 8.01 -8.57
C LEU A 122 -5.72 8.70 -9.46
N SER A 123 -4.48 8.27 -9.36
CA SER A 123 -3.37 8.81 -10.15
C SER A 123 -2.37 7.70 -10.48
N THR A 124 -1.70 7.79 -11.60
CA THR A 124 -0.52 6.95 -11.90
C THR A 124 0.73 7.40 -11.12
N SER A 125 0.69 8.54 -10.43
CA SER A 125 1.77 9.06 -9.61
C SER A 125 1.58 8.74 -8.13
N ALA A 126 2.60 8.14 -7.50
CA ALA A 126 2.65 7.89 -6.06
C ALA A 126 3.01 9.14 -5.22
N THR A 127 3.47 10.22 -5.86
CA THR A 127 4.00 11.40 -5.14
C THR A 127 3.34 12.71 -5.54
N ALA A 128 3.02 12.86 -6.83
CA ALA A 128 2.55 14.12 -7.41
C ALA A 128 1.30 13.93 -8.29
N PRO A 129 0.12 13.62 -7.68
CA PRO A 129 -1.13 13.55 -8.45
C PRO A 129 -1.48 14.94 -9.00
N THR A 130 -2.12 14.99 -10.16
CA THR A 130 -2.67 16.24 -10.69
C THR A 130 -3.95 16.57 -9.94
N MET A 131 -3.89 17.58 -9.09
CA MET A 131 -5.00 17.95 -8.23
C MET A 131 -6.12 18.63 -9.01
N PRO A 132 -7.39 18.24 -8.84
CA PRO A 132 -8.51 18.99 -9.38
C PRO A 132 -8.58 20.40 -8.78
N SER A 133 -9.17 21.34 -9.54
CA SER A 133 -9.29 22.74 -9.09
C SER A 133 -10.00 22.84 -7.72
N GLY A 134 -9.48 23.67 -6.82
CA GLY A 134 -9.98 23.88 -5.45
C GLY A 134 -9.40 22.91 -4.41
N TYR A 135 -8.93 21.73 -4.82
CA TYR A 135 -8.35 20.75 -3.88
C TYR A 135 -6.89 21.09 -3.60
N THR A 136 -6.56 21.42 -2.38
CA THR A 136 -5.21 21.83 -1.96
C THR A 136 -4.58 20.91 -0.91
N PHE A 137 -5.35 20.02 -0.29
CA PHE A 137 -4.86 19.02 0.65
C PHE A 137 -4.94 17.63 0.04
N LYS A 138 -3.95 16.79 0.33
CA LYS A 138 -3.89 15.42 -0.14
C LYS A 138 -3.25 14.47 0.87
N ARG A 139 -3.60 13.19 0.76
CA ARG A 139 -2.95 12.09 1.45
C ARG A 139 -2.97 10.85 0.57
N LEU A 140 -1.81 10.22 0.36
CA LEU A 140 -1.74 8.88 -0.22
C LEU A 140 -2.34 7.89 0.77
N VAL A 141 -3.28 7.04 0.32
CA VAL A 141 -3.96 6.07 1.18
C VAL A 141 -3.76 4.62 0.72
N GLY A 142 -3.27 4.40 -0.48
CA GLY A 142 -2.96 3.05 -0.99
C GLY A 142 -2.74 3.02 -2.49
N ALA A 143 -2.77 1.80 -3.04
CA ALA A 143 -2.66 1.58 -4.47
C ALA A 143 -3.56 0.41 -4.90
N VAL A 144 -3.99 0.45 -6.16
CA VAL A 144 -4.76 -0.61 -6.82
C VAL A 144 -4.24 -0.81 -8.23
N ARG A 145 -4.29 -2.04 -8.74
CA ARG A 145 -3.83 -2.37 -10.08
C ARG A 145 -4.98 -2.86 -10.95
N ASN A 146 -5.03 -2.40 -12.20
CA ASN A 146 -5.84 -3.02 -13.24
C ASN A 146 -5.19 -4.32 -13.74
N ASP A 147 -6.00 -5.31 -14.00
CA ASP A 147 -5.62 -6.50 -14.77
C ASP A 147 -5.51 -6.22 -16.28
N GLY A 148 -5.28 -7.26 -17.08
CA GLY A 148 -5.20 -7.16 -18.53
C GLY A 148 -6.50 -6.77 -19.23
N SER A 149 -7.62 -6.78 -18.53
CA SER A 149 -8.96 -6.43 -19.02
C SER A 149 -9.47 -5.10 -18.45
N SER A 150 -8.56 -4.30 -17.86
CA SER A 150 -8.89 -3.01 -17.23
C SER A 150 -9.87 -3.14 -16.04
N ASN A 151 -9.80 -4.25 -15.30
CA ASN A 151 -10.54 -4.40 -14.06
C ASN A 151 -9.58 -4.33 -12.86
N PHE A 152 -9.97 -3.67 -11.79
CA PHE A 152 -9.20 -3.68 -10.56
C PHE A 152 -9.05 -5.09 -10.00
N ILE A 153 -7.81 -5.53 -9.76
CA ILE A 153 -7.52 -6.77 -9.04
C ILE A 153 -8.09 -6.68 -7.63
N ALA A 154 -8.90 -7.66 -7.22
CA ALA A 154 -9.62 -7.64 -5.96
C ALA A 154 -8.68 -7.81 -4.75
N PHE A 155 -8.78 -6.90 -3.78
CA PHE A 155 -8.00 -6.88 -2.56
C PHE A 155 -8.78 -6.28 -1.38
N VAL A 156 -8.19 -6.39 -0.21
CA VAL A 156 -8.53 -5.62 1.00
C VAL A 156 -7.24 -5.06 1.59
N GLN A 157 -7.22 -3.76 1.83
CA GLN A 157 -6.17 -3.10 2.61
C GLN A 157 -6.74 -2.69 3.97
N ARG A 158 -5.99 -2.93 5.04
CA ARG A 158 -6.26 -2.46 6.41
C ARG A 158 -5.01 -1.78 6.95
N GLY A 159 -5.10 -0.46 7.17
CA GLY A 159 -3.94 0.37 7.45
C GLY A 159 -2.93 0.25 6.31
N ASN A 160 -1.73 -0.21 6.59
CA ASN A 160 -0.66 -0.41 5.61
C ASN A 160 -0.58 -1.84 5.03
N ARG A 161 -1.37 -2.80 5.51
CA ARG A 161 -1.37 -4.18 5.03
C ARG A 161 -2.40 -4.39 3.93
N VAL A 162 -1.95 -4.86 2.78
CA VAL A 162 -2.77 -5.25 1.63
C VAL A 162 -2.82 -6.78 1.54
N THR A 163 -4.01 -7.33 1.31
CA THR A 163 -4.22 -8.75 1.09
C THR A 163 -5.03 -8.95 -0.19
N TYR A 164 -4.49 -9.68 -1.14
CA TYR A 164 -5.21 -10.07 -2.34
C TYR A 164 -6.36 -11.05 -2.01
N LYS A 165 -7.49 -10.92 -2.67
CA LYS A 165 -8.59 -11.89 -2.54
C LYS A 165 -8.31 -13.23 -3.24
N ALA A 166 -7.42 -13.22 -4.24
CA ALA A 166 -6.86 -14.40 -4.88
C ALA A 166 -5.35 -14.27 -4.90
N VAL A 167 -4.64 -15.32 -4.55
CA VAL A 167 -3.17 -15.36 -4.60
C VAL A 167 -2.67 -15.03 -6.01
N GLN A 168 -1.53 -14.33 -6.09
CA GLN A 168 -0.91 -13.97 -7.35
C GLN A 168 0.36 -14.81 -7.54
N SER A 169 0.54 -15.37 -8.74
CA SER A 169 1.72 -16.19 -9.04
C SER A 169 2.96 -15.32 -9.20
N MET A 170 4.01 -15.61 -8.43
CA MET A 170 5.34 -15.02 -8.57
C MET A 170 6.22 -15.87 -9.49
N VAL A 171 6.30 -17.17 -9.20
CA VAL A 171 7.09 -18.15 -9.94
C VAL A 171 6.32 -19.47 -9.99
N SER A 172 6.22 -20.07 -11.16
CA SER A 172 5.65 -21.42 -11.35
C SER A 172 6.74 -22.43 -11.62
N SER A 173 6.90 -23.39 -10.70
CA SER A 173 7.89 -24.47 -10.81
C SER A 173 9.32 -24.00 -11.13
N GLY A 174 9.75 -22.89 -10.53
CA GLY A 174 11.09 -22.33 -10.67
C GLY A 174 12.16 -23.29 -10.12
N ALA A 175 13.29 -23.38 -10.81
CA ALA A 175 14.41 -24.28 -10.46
C ALA A 175 15.77 -23.57 -10.56
N ALA A 176 15.82 -22.26 -10.42
CA ALA A 176 17.06 -21.48 -10.51
C ALA A 176 18.04 -21.86 -9.39
N THR A 177 19.27 -22.20 -9.74
CA THR A 177 20.34 -22.57 -8.79
C THR A 177 21.22 -21.40 -8.37
N SER A 178 21.03 -20.23 -8.97
CA SER A 178 21.58 -18.94 -8.57
C SER A 178 20.46 -17.95 -8.33
N TYR A 179 20.72 -16.86 -7.59
CA TYR A 179 19.71 -15.83 -7.37
C TYR A 179 19.23 -15.26 -8.69
N THR A 180 17.95 -15.46 -8.96
CA THR A 180 17.28 -15.05 -10.21
C THR A 180 16.15 -14.11 -9.85
N GLN A 181 16.11 -12.95 -10.51
CA GLN A 181 15.10 -11.93 -10.30
C GLN A 181 13.70 -12.40 -10.69
N ILE A 182 12.73 -12.04 -9.90
CA ILE A 182 11.29 -12.18 -10.17
C ILE A 182 10.75 -10.80 -10.56
N ALA A 183 10.05 -10.72 -11.67
CA ALA A 183 9.45 -9.45 -12.12
C ALA A 183 8.27 -9.06 -11.23
N MET A 184 8.52 -8.27 -10.19
CA MET A 184 7.52 -7.89 -9.19
C MET A 184 6.67 -6.68 -9.56
N ALA A 185 7.04 -5.88 -10.54
CA ALA A 185 6.31 -4.66 -10.93
C ALA A 185 4.84 -4.89 -11.33
N ALA A 186 4.50 -6.11 -11.77
CA ALA A 186 3.12 -6.51 -12.01
C ALA A 186 2.36 -6.98 -10.75
N LEU A 187 3.05 -7.18 -9.64
CA LEU A 187 2.51 -7.78 -8.42
C LEU A 187 2.55 -6.81 -7.23
N LEU A 188 3.48 -5.86 -7.24
CA LEU A 188 3.71 -4.88 -6.17
C LEU A 188 3.71 -3.45 -6.71
N PRO A 189 3.07 -2.49 -6.03
CA PRO A 189 3.26 -1.07 -6.33
C PRO A 189 4.63 -0.58 -5.83
N SER A 190 5.13 0.51 -6.39
CA SER A 190 6.42 1.13 -5.98
C SER A 190 6.50 1.56 -4.51
N ILE A 191 5.37 1.65 -3.83
CA ILE A 191 5.27 1.98 -2.40
C ILE A 191 5.28 0.75 -1.49
N ALA A 192 5.43 -0.46 -2.05
CA ALA A 192 5.53 -1.68 -1.25
C ALA A 192 6.87 -1.73 -0.51
N LYS A 193 6.85 -2.17 0.76
CA LYS A 193 8.02 -2.30 1.63
C LYS A 193 8.27 -3.71 2.14
N ARG A 194 7.25 -4.56 2.07
CA ARG A 194 7.37 -5.96 2.46
C ARG A 194 6.41 -6.79 1.64
N VAL A 195 6.85 -7.94 1.17
CA VAL A 195 6.01 -8.94 0.50
C VAL A 195 5.64 -10.07 1.46
N ILE A 196 4.42 -10.55 1.33
CA ILE A 196 3.86 -11.68 2.08
C ILE A 196 3.48 -12.75 1.07
N GLY A 197 3.95 -13.98 1.27
CA GLY A 197 3.68 -15.03 0.31
C GLY A 197 3.74 -16.43 0.88
N GLN A 198 3.61 -17.38 -0.04
CA GLN A 198 3.77 -18.81 0.20
C GLN A 198 4.73 -19.41 -0.82
N ALA A 199 5.53 -20.34 -0.35
CA ALA A 199 6.42 -21.14 -1.16
C ALA A 199 6.02 -22.61 -1.08
N TYR A 200 6.06 -23.30 -2.20
CA TYR A 200 5.74 -24.73 -2.32
C TYR A 200 6.94 -25.44 -2.94
N PRO A 201 7.97 -25.77 -2.13
CA PRO A 201 9.12 -26.53 -2.60
C PRO A 201 8.72 -27.96 -2.97
N LYS A 202 9.29 -28.47 -4.05
CA LYS A 202 9.13 -29.83 -4.57
C LYS A 202 10.48 -30.46 -4.83
N ASN A 203 10.55 -31.81 -4.74
CA ASN A 203 11.72 -32.61 -5.12
C ASN A 203 11.30 -33.86 -5.91
N THR A 204 12.11 -34.25 -6.86
CA THR A 204 11.88 -35.51 -7.62
C THR A 204 12.23 -36.76 -6.83
N THR A 205 12.94 -36.64 -5.71
CA THR A 205 13.33 -37.75 -4.83
C THR A 205 12.53 -37.72 -3.53
N ASN A 206 12.03 -38.88 -3.13
CA ASN A 206 11.25 -39.03 -1.87
C ASN A 206 12.11 -38.76 -0.64
N ASN A 207 11.52 -38.17 0.39
CA ASN A 207 12.13 -37.84 1.65
C ASN A 207 13.36 -36.91 1.56
N GLU A 208 13.48 -36.16 0.44
CA GLU A 208 14.53 -35.19 0.23
C GLU A 208 14.06 -33.76 0.40
N TYR A 209 14.95 -32.87 0.85
CA TYR A 209 14.69 -31.47 1.03
C TYR A 209 14.89 -30.68 -0.25
N THR A 210 14.03 -29.70 -0.43
CA THR A 210 14.27 -28.57 -1.31
C THR A 210 14.31 -27.30 -0.48
N ARG A 211 15.38 -26.54 -0.60
CA ARG A 211 15.58 -25.25 0.03
C ARG A 211 15.27 -24.16 -0.97
N VAL A 212 14.46 -23.19 -0.56
CA VAL A 212 14.15 -21.98 -1.32
C VAL A 212 14.74 -20.81 -0.56
N TYR A 213 15.60 -20.06 -1.19
CA TYR A 213 16.12 -18.81 -0.68
C TYR A 213 15.41 -17.68 -1.38
N LEU A 214 14.93 -16.69 -0.62
CA LEU A 214 14.36 -15.45 -1.12
C LEU A 214 15.18 -14.30 -0.59
N ALA A 215 15.54 -13.37 -1.44
CA ALA A 215 16.30 -12.16 -1.11
C ALA A 215 15.74 -10.95 -1.86
N ASP A 216 16.08 -9.77 -1.39
CA ASP A 216 15.75 -8.49 -2.04
C ASP A 216 16.82 -8.02 -3.02
N ASP A 217 17.96 -8.74 -3.11
CA ASP A 217 19.03 -8.44 -4.05
C ASP A 217 19.62 -9.67 -4.73
N SER A 218 20.39 -9.46 -5.80
CA SER A 218 21.04 -10.51 -6.58
C SER A 218 22.20 -11.20 -5.86
N SER A 219 22.73 -10.62 -4.79
CA SER A 219 23.81 -11.18 -3.98
C SER A 219 23.31 -12.12 -2.89
N GLY A 220 21.99 -12.08 -2.61
CA GLY A 220 21.36 -12.90 -1.57
C GLY A 220 21.62 -12.36 -0.16
N ASN A 221 21.89 -11.07 -0.01
CA ASN A 221 21.97 -10.45 1.31
C ASN A 221 20.60 -10.53 2.00
N TYR A 222 20.62 -10.77 3.32
CA TYR A 222 19.40 -10.89 4.13
C TYR A 222 18.41 -11.96 3.62
N ALA A 223 18.92 -12.97 2.88
CA ALA A 223 18.05 -14.00 2.34
C ALA A 223 17.35 -14.78 3.45
N ILE A 224 16.05 -14.99 3.28
CA ILE A 224 15.29 -15.93 4.09
C ILE A 224 15.37 -17.33 3.50
N LEU A 225 15.50 -18.34 4.35
CA LEU A 225 15.53 -19.74 3.96
C LEU A 225 14.20 -20.42 4.29
N LEU A 226 13.59 -20.99 3.28
CA LEU A 226 12.43 -21.86 3.38
C LEU A 226 12.81 -23.28 2.98
N ALA A 227 12.68 -24.24 3.87
CA ALA A 227 13.05 -25.63 3.59
C ALA A 227 11.82 -26.54 3.72
N GLY A 228 11.51 -27.25 2.65
CA GLY A 228 10.43 -28.23 2.62
C GLY A 228 10.92 -29.63 2.33
N ILE A 229 10.42 -30.61 3.08
CA ILE A 229 10.66 -32.03 2.78
C ILE A 229 9.56 -32.56 1.86
N CYS A 230 9.94 -33.18 0.76
CA CYS A 230 9.04 -33.88 -0.14
C CYS A 230 8.89 -35.34 0.31
N ARG A 231 7.83 -35.69 1.00
CA ARG A 231 7.58 -37.03 1.52
C ARG A 231 7.32 -38.05 0.43
N THR A 232 6.73 -37.62 -0.66
CA THR A 232 6.55 -38.42 -1.89
C THR A 232 6.98 -37.58 -3.09
N THR A 233 7.37 -38.21 -4.20
CA THR A 233 7.79 -37.53 -5.43
C THR A 233 6.79 -36.40 -5.78
N ASN A 234 7.32 -35.21 -5.97
CA ASN A 234 6.56 -34.01 -6.29
C ASN A 234 5.48 -33.58 -5.26
N SER A 235 5.46 -34.14 -4.04
CA SER A 235 4.68 -33.60 -2.96
C SER A 235 5.27 -32.27 -2.50
N TYR A 236 4.45 -31.42 -1.90
CA TYR A 236 4.89 -30.12 -1.37
C TYR A 236 4.24 -29.80 -0.04
N THR A 237 4.91 -28.97 0.74
CA THR A 237 4.40 -28.36 1.95
C THR A 237 4.37 -26.85 1.73
N GLY A 238 3.23 -26.20 1.96
CA GLY A 238 3.14 -24.74 1.89
C GLY A 238 3.93 -24.12 3.03
N LEU A 239 4.83 -23.21 2.72
CA LEU A 239 5.66 -22.46 3.66
C LEU A 239 5.34 -20.99 3.52
N TYR A 240 4.91 -20.36 4.62
CA TYR A 240 4.64 -18.93 4.67
C TYR A 240 5.95 -18.14 4.75
N PHE A 241 6.00 -16.97 4.12
CA PHE A 241 7.11 -16.05 4.25
C PHE A 241 6.67 -14.59 4.28
N GLU A 242 7.49 -13.78 4.90
CA GLU A 242 7.53 -12.33 4.78
C GLU A 242 8.95 -11.92 4.42
N LEU A 243 9.12 -11.07 3.42
CA LEU A 243 10.41 -10.53 2.99
C LEU A 243 10.35 -9.01 2.93
N GLU A 244 11.27 -8.35 3.64
CA GLU A 244 11.46 -6.90 3.54
C GLU A 244 12.05 -6.55 2.17
N LEU A 245 11.61 -5.43 1.61
CA LEU A 245 12.10 -4.86 0.35
C LEU A 245 12.90 -3.61 0.70
N VAL A 246 14.21 -3.75 0.80
CA VAL A 246 15.10 -2.69 1.33
C VAL A 246 15.52 -1.71 0.25
N ALA A 247 15.88 -2.21 -0.92
CA ALA A 247 16.41 -1.38 -2.03
C ALA A 247 15.29 -0.89 -2.96
N ASP A 248 14.48 -1.80 -3.45
CA ASP A 248 13.38 -1.57 -4.37
C ASP A 248 12.29 -2.65 -4.21
N ILE A 249 11.43 -2.85 -5.20
CA ILE A 249 10.39 -3.88 -5.15
C ILE A 249 10.85 -5.23 -5.73
N ASP A 250 12.12 -5.40 -6.06
CA ASP A 250 12.63 -6.63 -6.66
C ASP A 250 12.75 -7.75 -5.62
N VAL A 251 12.47 -8.96 -6.06
CA VAL A 251 12.65 -10.20 -5.27
C VAL A 251 13.48 -11.17 -6.09
N TYR A 252 14.44 -11.81 -5.45
CA TYR A 252 15.29 -12.82 -6.04
C TYR A 252 15.06 -14.16 -5.36
N TYR A 253 15.12 -15.24 -6.12
CA TYR A 253 15.02 -16.58 -5.54
C TYR A 253 16.13 -17.50 -6.02
N LYS A 254 16.46 -18.49 -5.19
CA LYS A 254 17.38 -19.58 -5.51
C LYS A 254 16.85 -20.89 -4.92
N ILE A 255 17.03 -21.99 -5.66
CA ILE A 255 16.72 -23.35 -5.21
C ILE A 255 18.01 -24.11 -4.95
N GLU A 256 18.05 -24.88 -3.86
CA GLU A 256 19.15 -25.75 -3.50
C GLU A 256 18.60 -27.12 -3.07
N THR A 257 19.20 -28.20 -3.58
CA THR A 257 18.92 -29.58 -3.21
C THR A 257 20.22 -30.35 -3.05
N LEU A 258 20.25 -31.31 -2.12
CA LEU A 258 21.39 -32.22 -1.96
C LEU A 258 21.25 -33.44 -2.89
N VAL A 259 20.01 -33.89 -3.06
CA VAL A 259 19.69 -35.10 -3.88
C VAL A 259 18.45 -34.78 -4.70
N GLY A 260 18.38 -35.27 -5.91
CA GLY A 260 17.26 -35.08 -6.82
C GLY A 260 17.25 -33.72 -7.48
N THR A 261 16.13 -33.38 -8.12
CA THR A 261 15.88 -32.09 -8.74
C THR A 261 14.82 -31.34 -7.96
N GLY A 262 15.17 -30.16 -7.47
CA GLY A 262 14.27 -29.29 -6.74
C GLY A 262 13.63 -28.25 -7.64
N SER A 263 12.40 -27.88 -7.29
CA SER A 263 11.71 -26.73 -7.85
C SER A 263 10.80 -26.09 -6.78
N ALA A 264 10.33 -24.88 -7.01
CA ALA A 264 9.34 -24.26 -6.15
C ALA A 264 8.31 -23.48 -6.96
N THR A 265 7.08 -23.47 -6.47
CA THR A 265 6.08 -22.48 -6.83
C THR A 265 6.05 -21.43 -5.74
N LEU A 266 6.09 -20.15 -6.13
CA LEU A 266 6.03 -19.01 -5.23
C LEU A 266 4.79 -18.20 -5.54
N GLU A 267 4.05 -17.83 -4.52
CA GLU A 267 2.81 -17.07 -4.63
C GLU A 267 2.80 -15.91 -3.64
N ILE A 268 2.28 -14.77 -4.07
CA ILE A 268 2.05 -13.62 -3.20
C ILE A 268 0.60 -13.62 -2.70
N ILE A 269 0.44 -13.47 -1.38
CA ILE A 269 -0.84 -13.30 -0.70
C ILE A 269 -1.15 -11.82 -0.51
N GLY A 270 -0.11 -11.01 -0.30
CA GLY A 270 -0.25 -9.60 -0.03
C GLY A 270 1.09 -8.91 0.21
N TYR A 271 1.01 -7.67 0.68
CA TYR A 271 2.18 -6.83 0.93
C TYR A 271 1.86 -5.73 1.94
N TYR A 272 2.90 -5.05 2.44
CA TYR A 272 2.77 -3.83 3.21
C TYR A 272 3.22 -2.64 2.38
N VAL A 273 2.53 -1.52 2.53
CA VAL A 273 2.82 -0.24 1.85
C VAL A 273 3.30 0.81 2.85
N GLU A 274 4.06 1.79 2.36
CA GLU A 274 4.36 3.03 3.08
C GLU A 274 3.38 4.13 2.62
N ILE A 275 2.52 4.62 3.55
CA ILE A 275 1.47 5.61 3.29
C ILE A 275 1.32 6.63 4.44
#